data_9bab2281bfd2d4ae0396ca597d4a5d56
#
_entry.id   9bab2281bfd2d4ae0396ca597d4a5d56
#
_cell.length_a   1.000
_cell.length_b   1.000
_cell.length_c   1.000
_cell.angle_alpha   90.00
_cell.angle_beta   90.00
_cell.angle_gamma   90.00
#
_symmetry.space_group_name_H-M   'P 1'
#
loop_
_entity.id
_entity.type
_entity.pdbx_description
1 polymer ?
#
loop_
_entity_poly.entity_id
_entity_poly.type
_entity_poly.pdbx_seq_one_letter_code
_entity_poly.pdbx_strand_id
1 'polypeptide(L)'
;MSNIKEAEEQTGISRANIRYYEKMGLLQPKRNEKNGYREYRPEDIKRILQIKILRKLDVPIDEIRDTIDHPEMFGNVIQKQKERLERQRAELTDVIDFCMEIKVENFEDFDPQYYLKKMDEKEKKKVQQEGSCDS
;
A
#
# COMPACT_ATOMS: atom_id res chain seq x y z
N MET A 1 -27.73 -1.08 14.66
CA MET A 1 -26.74 -1.94 14.02
C MET A 1 -27.06 -2.06 12.53
N SER A 2 -26.04 -2.13 11.71
CA SER A 2 -26.19 -2.16 10.26
C SER A 2 -26.00 -3.56 9.69
N ASN A 3 -26.73 -3.89 8.62
CA ASN A 3 -26.48 -5.09 7.85
C ASN A 3 -25.34 -4.80 6.85
N ILE A 4 -24.93 -5.82 6.06
CA ILE A 4 -23.81 -5.65 5.13
C ILE A 4 -24.10 -4.62 4.04
N LYS A 5 -25.34 -4.51 3.57
CA LYS A 5 -25.74 -3.51 2.58
C LYS A 5 -25.57 -2.10 3.12
N GLU A 6 -26.04 -1.87 4.35
CA GLU A 6 -25.90 -0.59 5.03
C GLU A 6 -24.42 -0.26 5.30
N ALA A 7 -23.64 -1.27 5.69
CA ALA A 7 -22.20 -1.11 5.89
C ALA A 7 -21.50 -0.70 4.58
N GLU A 8 -21.86 -1.31 3.47
CA GLU A 8 -21.36 -0.95 2.15
C GLU A 8 -21.71 0.51 1.82
N GLU A 9 -22.95 0.91 2.06
CA GLU A 9 -23.40 2.27 1.80
C GLU A 9 -22.68 3.30 2.67
N GLN A 10 -22.51 2.99 3.97
CA GLN A 10 -21.87 3.91 4.91
C GLN A 10 -20.36 4.07 4.71
N THR A 11 -19.70 3.03 4.23
CA THR A 11 -18.24 3.02 4.13
C THR A 11 -17.74 3.23 2.70
N GLY A 12 -18.57 2.94 1.71
CA GLY A 12 -18.14 2.95 0.32
C GLY A 12 -17.24 1.78 -0.05
N ILE A 13 -17.14 0.77 0.83
CA ILE A 13 -16.38 -0.45 0.58
C ILE A 13 -17.34 -1.56 0.14
N SER A 14 -16.99 -2.29 -0.92
CA SER A 14 -17.84 -3.36 -1.44
C SER A 14 -18.01 -4.49 -0.42
N ARG A 15 -19.14 -5.19 -0.53
CA ARG A 15 -19.41 -6.37 0.31
C ARG A 15 -18.30 -7.40 0.22
N ALA A 16 -17.78 -7.61 -0.99
CA ALA A 16 -16.69 -8.56 -1.20
C ALA A 16 -15.45 -8.17 -0.40
N ASN A 17 -15.09 -6.88 -0.39
CA ASN A 17 -13.95 -6.39 0.37
C ASN A 17 -14.20 -6.42 1.87
N ILE A 18 -15.40 -6.10 2.34
CA ILE A 18 -15.76 -6.19 3.76
C ILE A 18 -15.62 -7.64 4.24
N ARG A 19 -16.12 -8.60 3.47
CA ARG A 19 -15.99 -10.04 3.78
C ARG A 19 -14.53 -10.49 3.74
N TYR A 20 -13.75 -9.95 2.81
CA TYR A 20 -12.31 -10.22 2.71
C TYR A 20 -11.59 -9.75 3.97
N TYR A 21 -11.90 -8.55 4.46
CA TYR A 21 -11.32 -8.03 5.69
C TYR A 21 -11.68 -8.89 6.91
N GLU A 22 -12.92 -9.39 6.96
CA GLU A 22 -13.33 -10.33 8.00
C GLU A 22 -12.52 -11.62 7.89
N LYS A 23 -12.38 -12.17 6.69
CA LYS A 23 -11.59 -13.39 6.44
C LYS A 23 -10.14 -13.22 6.86
N MET A 24 -9.57 -12.04 6.65
CA MET A 24 -8.19 -11.74 7.00
C MET A 24 -7.99 -11.40 8.49
N GLY A 25 -9.05 -11.46 9.27
CA GLY A 25 -8.98 -11.23 10.72
C GLY A 25 -8.96 -9.77 11.13
N LEU A 26 -9.33 -8.84 10.22
CA LEU A 26 -9.35 -7.41 10.52
C LEU A 26 -10.66 -6.95 11.15
N LEU A 27 -11.73 -7.73 10.96
CA LEU A 27 -13.07 -7.46 11.45
C LEU A 27 -13.67 -8.71 12.08
N GLN A 28 -14.43 -8.52 13.13
CA GLN A 28 -15.18 -9.59 13.76
C GLN A 28 -16.62 -9.12 14.02
N PRO A 29 -17.46 -9.02 12.95
CA PRO A 29 -18.82 -8.56 13.11
C PRO A 29 -19.63 -9.58 13.90
N LYS A 30 -20.60 -9.09 14.66
CA LYS A 30 -21.51 -9.92 15.43
C LYS A 30 -22.51 -10.57 14.47
N ARG A 31 -22.87 -11.82 14.73
CA ARG A 31 -23.92 -12.50 13.98
C ARG A 31 -25.23 -12.45 14.77
N ASN A 32 -26.32 -12.20 14.04
CA ASN A 32 -27.66 -12.24 14.61
C ASN A 32 -28.01 -13.70 14.96
N GLU A 33 -28.40 -13.95 16.21
CA GLU A 33 -28.69 -15.30 16.70
C GLU A 33 -29.93 -15.92 16.02
N LYS A 34 -30.86 -15.08 15.56
CA LYS A 34 -32.12 -15.55 14.97
C LYS A 34 -31.98 -15.95 13.49
N ASN A 35 -31.22 -15.19 12.71
CA ASN A 35 -31.13 -15.39 11.26
C ASN A 35 -29.71 -15.70 10.74
N GLY A 36 -28.69 -15.63 11.63
CA GLY A 36 -27.30 -15.91 11.26
C GLY A 36 -26.63 -14.86 10.42
N TYR A 37 -27.33 -13.76 10.08
CA TYR A 37 -26.74 -12.69 9.29
C TYR A 37 -25.79 -11.83 10.13
N ARG A 38 -24.79 -11.24 9.48
CA ARG A 38 -23.83 -10.37 10.14
C ARG A 38 -24.46 -9.03 10.49
N GLU A 39 -24.14 -8.54 11.68
CA GLU A 39 -24.53 -7.22 12.16
C GLU A 39 -23.28 -6.38 12.40
N TYR A 40 -23.25 -5.19 11.82
CA TYR A 40 -22.12 -4.27 11.93
C TYR A 40 -22.46 -3.17 12.93
N ARG A 41 -21.72 -3.14 14.05
CA ARG A 41 -21.86 -2.13 15.09
C ARG A 41 -21.19 -0.83 14.64
N PRO A 42 -21.49 0.32 15.27
CA PRO A 42 -20.79 1.57 14.96
C PRO A 42 -19.27 1.43 15.02
N GLU A 43 -18.74 0.67 15.96
CA GLU A 43 -17.31 0.39 16.08
C GLU A 43 -16.76 -0.43 14.90
N ASP A 44 -17.59 -1.31 14.34
CA ASP A 44 -17.20 -2.07 13.13
C ASP A 44 -17.15 -1.16 11.90
N ILE A 45 -18.12 -0.26 11.77
CA ILE A 45 -18.13 0.75 10.69
C ILE A 45 -16.89 1.63 10.80
N LYS A 46 -16.56 2.10 12.00
CA LYS A 46 -15.33 2.88 12.25
C LYS A 46 -14.09 2.09 11.83
N ARG A 47 -14.04 0.80 12.18
CA ARG A 47 -12.90 -0.06 11.81
C ARG A 47 -12.76 -0.20 10.30
N ILE A 48 -13.87 -0.40 9.59
CA ILE A 48 -13.85 -0.49 8.13
C ILE A 48 -13.30 0.81 7.52
N LEU A 49 -13.71 1.95 8.05
CA LEU A 49 -13.22 3.25 7.58
C LEU A 49 -11.74 3.45 7.87
N GLN A 50 -11.26 3.01 9.02
CA GLN A 50 -9.82 3.02 9.36
C GLN A 50 -9.02 2.16 8.37
N ILE A 51 -9.52 0.96 8.08
CA ILE A 51 -8.89 0.05 7.09
C ILE A 51 -8.89 0.71 5.71
N LYS A 52 -10.01 1.32 5.33
CA LYS A 52 -10.13 2.03 4.06
C LYS A 52 -9.01 3.06 3.87
N ILE A 53 -8.78 3.89 4.89
CA ILE A 53 -7.73 4.91 4.84
C ILE A 53 -6.36 4.27 4.70
N LEU A 54 -6.06 3.26 5.53
CA LEU A 54 -4.76 2.60 5.49
C LEU A 54 -4.51 1.91 4.14
N ARG A 55 -5.55 1.33 3.53
CA ARG A 55 -5.42 0.76 2.20
C ARG A 55 -5.18 1.81 1.12
N LYS A 56 -5.77 2.98 1.26
CA LYS A 56 -5.49 4.11 0.35
C LYS A 56 -4.06 4.61 0.47
N LEU A 57 -3.44 4.42 1.62
CA LEU A 57 -2.03 4.72 1.83
C LEU A 57 -1.10 3.56 1.43
N ASP A 58 -1.67 2.49 0.86
CA ASP A 58 -0.97 1.29 0.43
C ASP A 58 -0.30 0.51 1.57
N VAL A 59 -0.81 0.66 2.79
CA VAL A 59 -0.34 -0.16 3.92
C VAL A 59 -0.78 -1.62 3.69
N PRO A 60 0.15 -2.59 3.75
CA PRO A 60 -0.20 -3.99 3.54
C PRO A 60 -1.17 -4.53 4.59
N ILE A 61 -1.98 -5.50 4.19
CA ILE A 61 -2.99 -6.12 5.07
C ILE A 61 -2.35 -6.67 6.36
N ASP A 62 -1.19 -7.30 6.26
CA ASP A 62 -0.50 -7.86 7.43
C ASP A 62 -0.12 -6.79 8.44
N GLU A 63 0.32 -5.62 7.98
CA GLU A 63 0.66 -4.50 8.86
C GLU A 63 -0.59 -3.86 9.46
N ILE A 64 -1.69 -3.83 8.73
CA ILE A 64 -2.98 -3.37 9.26
C ILE A 64 -3.43 -4.29 10.41
N ARG A 65 -3.30 -5.61 10.21
CA ARG A 65 -3.61 -6.59 11.25
C ARG A 65 -2.76 -6.35 12.50
N ASP A 66 -1.45 -6.18 12.31
CA ASP A 66 -0.53 -5.91 13.42
C ASP A 66 -0.90 -4.64 14.17
N THR A 67 -1.32 -3.60 13.43
CA THR A 67 -1.77 -2.33 14.02
C THR A 67 -3.04 -2.50 14.85
N ILE A 68 -3.97 -3.34 14.39
CA ILE A 68 -5.20 -3.64 15.13
C ILE A 68 -4.86 -4.39 16.41
N ASP A 69 -3.95 -5.37 16.35
CA ASP A 69 -3.52 -6.15 17.49
C ASP A 69 -2.64 -5.35 18.46
N HIS A 70 -1.89 -4.39 17.94
CA HIS A 70 -0.98 -3.53 18.72
C HIS A 70 -1.20 -2.06 18.35
N PRO A 71 -2.29 -1.43 18.85
CA PRO A 71 -2.64 -0.05 18.47
C PRO A 71 -1.57 0.98 18.76
N GLU A 72 -0.71 0.73 19.74
CA GLU A 72 0.40 1.60 20.11
C GLU A 72 1.48 1.71 19.01
N MET A 73 1.48 0.77 18.07
CA MET A 73 2.44 0.74 16.96
C MET A 73 2.00 1.59 15.75
N PHE A 74 0.82 2.21 15.82
CA PHE A 74 0.25 2.95 14.68
C PHE A 74 1.20 4.02 14.14
N GLY A 75 1.80 4.82 15.02
CA GLY A 75 2.74 5.86 14.59
C GLY A 75 3.93 5.30 13.82
N ASN A 76 4.47 4.17 14.29
CA ASN A 76 5.60 3.50 13.63
C ASN A 76 5.20 2.94 12.25
N VAL A 77 4.00 2.39 12.14
CA VAL A 77 3.49 1.86 10.87
C VAL A 77 3.37 2.97 9.83
N ILE A 78 2.83 4.13 10.21
CA ILE A 78 2.67 5.27 9.32
C ILE A 78 4.05 5.82 8.91
N GLN A 79 4.99 5.94 9.86
CA GLN A 79 6.35 6.42 9.56
C GLN A 79 7.06 5.49 8.57
N LYS A 80 6.97 4.19 8.81
CA LYS A 80 7.56 3.17 7.94
C LYS A 80 6.96 3.22 6.52
N GLN A 81 5.64 3.42 6.44
CA GLN A 81 4.96 3.52 5.14
C GLN A 81 5.39 4.78 4.39
N LYS A 82 5.50 5.91 5.09
CA LYS A 82 6.01 7.14 4.51
C LYS A 82 7.41 6.94 3.91
N GLU A 83 8.30 6.28 4.64
CA GLU A 83 9.67 6.02 4.19
C GLU A 83 9.69 5.12 2.96
N ARG A 84 8.82 4.08 2.92
CA ARG A 84 8.67 3.22 1.75
C ARG A 84 8.23 4.01 0.52
N LEU A 85 7.24 4.88 0.69
CA LEU A 85 6.71 5.70 -0.40
C LEU A 85 7.76 6.70 -0.91
N GLU A 86 8.56 7.26 -0.02
CA GLU A 86 9.67 8.15 -0.40
C GLU A 86 10.71 7.42 -1.26
N ARG A 87 11.04 6.17 -0.88
CA ARG A 87 11.95 5.33 -1.68
C ARG A 87 11.35 5.02 -3.05
N GLN A 88 10.07 4.65 -3.11
CA GLN A 88 9.38 4.38 -4.37
C GLN A 88 9.36 5.61 -5.25
N ARG A 89 9.13 6.79 -4.67
CA ARG A 89 9.17 8.06 -5.41
C ARG A 89 10.54 8.30 -6.00
N ALA A 90 11.60 8.07 -5.24
CA ALA A 90 12.98 8.22 -5.72
C ALA A 90 13.27 7.25 -6.87
N GLU A 91 12.84 6.00 -6.76
CA GLU A 91 12.97 4.99 -7.81
C GLU A 91 12.23 5.40 -9.08
N LEU A 92 11.00 5.90 -8.93
CA LEU A 92 10.22 6.39 -10.07
C LEU A 92 10.88 7.60 -10.73
N THR A 93 11.45 8.50 -9.94
CA THR A 93 12.17 9.67 -10.45
C THR A 93 13.36 9.20 -11.32
N ASP A 94 14.11 8.21 -10.85
CA ASP A 94 15.24 7.66 -11.60
C ASP A 94 14.80 7.06 -12.93
N VAL A 95 13.68 6.33 -12.93
CA VAL A 95 13.13 5.73 -14.16
C VAL A 95 12.65 6.81 -15.13
N ILE A 96 11.97 7.83 -14.62
CA ILE A 96 11.51 8.97 -15.43
C ILE A 96 12.70 9.69 -16.05
N ASP A 97 13.73 9.98 -15.24
CA ASP A 97 14.95 10.63 -15.72
C ASP A 97 15.60 9.83 -16.82
N PHE A 98 15.62 8.50 -16.68
CA PHE A 98 16.16 7.61 -17.69
C PHE A 98 15.35 7.67 -18.99
N CYS A 99 14.01 7.69 -18.89
CA CYS A 99 13.15 7.87 -20.07
C CYS A 99 13.47 9.17 -20.79
N MET A 100 13.77 10.23 -20.04
CA MET A 100 14.12 11.53 -20.61
C MET A 100 15.46 11.53 -21.35
N GLU A 101 16.37 10.62 -20.98
CA GLU A 101 17.66 10.46 -21.65
C GLU A 101 17.56 9.74 -22.99
N ILE A 102 16.50 8.95 -23.18
CA ILE A 102 16.27 8.23 -24.43
C ILE A 102 15.61 9.18 -25.42
N LYS A 103 16.40 9.65 -26.39
CA LYS A 103 15.97 10.66 -27.39
C LYS A 103 15.84 10.12 -28.78
N VAL A 104 15.99 8.81 -28.98
CA VAL A 104 15.79 8.15 -30.27
C VAL A 104 14.29 8.00 -30.52
N GLU A 105 13.87 8.37 -31.73
CA GLU A 105 12.46 8.29 -32.13
C GLU A 105 12.12 6.97 -32.84
N ASN A 106 13.08 6.35 -33.49
CA ASN A 106 12.88 5.10 -34.23
C ASN A 106 13.51 3.95 -33.43
N PHE A 107 12.74 2.92 -33.18
CA PHE A 107 13.18 1.75 -32.41
C PHE A 107 14.41 1.08 -33.01
N GLU A 108 14.53 1.08 -34.33
CA GLU A 108 15.70 0.48 -35.03
C GLU A 108 17.02 1.19 -34.70
N ASP A 109 16.95 2.47 -34.29
CA ASP A 109 18.11 3.24 -33.91
C ASP A 109 18.47 3.13 -32.43
N PHE A 110 17.66 2.37 -31.69
CA PHE A 110 17.81 2.19 -30.22
C PHE A 110 18.93 1.20 -29.92
N ASP A 111 20.07 1.70 -29.42
CA ASP A 111 21.23 0.88 -29.09
C ASP A 111 21.18 0.39 -27.65
N PRO A 112 20.89 -0.91 -27.42
CA PRO A 112 20.77 -1.42 -26.07
C PRO A 112 22.06 -1.38 -25.26
N GLN A 113 23.20 -1.55 -25.91
CA GLN A 113 24.50 -1.59 -25.20
C GLN A 113 24.83 -0.25 -24.56
N TYR A 114 24.55 0.84 -25.26
CA TYR A 114 24.77 2.18 -24.76
C TYR A 114 23.95 2.46 -23.50
N TYR A 115 22.65 2.11 -23.52
CA TYR A 115 21.75 2.38 -22.41
C TYR A 115 21.96 1.42 -21.22
N LEU A 116 22.29 0.16 -21.49
CA LEU A 116 22.62 -0.80 -20.44
C LEU A 116 23.86 -0.35 -19.67
N LYS A 117 24.87 0.17 -20.37
CA LYS A 117 26.06 0.70 -19.73
C LYS A 117 25.74 1.90 -18.83
N LYS A 118 24.88 2.80 -19.28
CA LYS A 118 24.43 3.96 -18.49
C LYS A 118 23.66 3.53 -17.25
N MET A 119 22.81 2.52 -17.36
CA MET A 119 22.06 1.97 -16.22
C MET A 119 23.02 1.41 -15.17
N ASP A 120 24.03 0.64 -15.59
CA ASP A 120 25.03 0.07 -14.68
C ASP A 120 25.82 1.16 -13.96
N GLU A 121 26.20 2.22 -14.66
CA GLU A 121 26.92 3.35 -14.06
C GLU A 121 26.08 4.06 -12.99
N LYS A 122 24.78 4.24 -13.23
CA LYS A 122 23.86 4.85 -12.26
C LYS A 122 23.67 3.98 -11.02
N GLU A 123 23.56 2.68 -11.20
CA GLU A 123 23.43 1.74 -10.09
C GLU A 123 24.68 1.74 -9.22
N LYS A 124 25.86 1.78 -9.81
CA LYS A 124 27.14 1.85 -9.09
C LYS A 124 27.25 3.13 -8.28
N LYS A 125 26.85 4.27 -8.82
CA LYS A 125 26.85 5.56 -8.11
C LYS A 125 25.89 5.52 -6.93
N LYS A 126 24.71 4.93 -7.11
CA LYS A 126 23.69 4.81 -6.06
C LYS A 126 24.20 3.97 -4.89
N VAL A 127 24.84 2.83 -5.17
CA VAL A 127 25.42 1.95 -4.15
C VAL A 127 26.51 2.68 -3.37
N GLN A 128 27.37 3.44 -4.07
CA GLN A 128 28.43 4.22 -3.41
C GLN A 128 27.88 5.31 -2.49
N GLN A 129 26.79 5.99 -2.89
CA GLN A 129 26.14 7.00 -2.07
C GLN A 129 25.50 6.39 -0.81
N GLU A 130 24.85 5.24 -0.96
CA GLU A 130 24.26 4.51 0.16
C GLU A 130 25.34 4.02 1.14
N GLY A 131 26.45 3.54 0.61
CA GLY A 131 27.60 3.12 1.42
C GLY A 131 28.25 4.25 2.18
N SER A 132 28.26 5.48 1.65
CA SER A 132 28.85 6.64 2.30
C SER A 132 27.97 7.19 3.44
N CYS A 133 26.68 6.91 3.43
CA CYS A 133 25.76 7.34 4.49
C CYS A 133 25.85 6.49 5.75
N ASP A 134 26.45 5.31 5.68
CA ASP A 134 26.57 4.36 6.78
C ASP A 134 27.84 4.55 7.61
N SER A 135 28.66 5.50 7.27
CA SER A 135 29.94 5.76 7.96
C SER A 135 29.81 6.69 9.15
#